data_e61b7414249e284cd9e24113ee5eb330
#
_entry.id   e61b7414249e284cd9e24113ee5eb330
#
_cell.length_a   1.000
_cell.length_b   1.000
_cell.length_c   1.000
_cell.angle_alpha   90.00
_cell.angle_beta   90.00
_cell.angle_gamma   90.00
#
_symmetry.space_group_name_H-M   'P 1'
#
loop_
_entity.id
_entity.type
_entity.pdbx_description
1 polymer ?
#
loop_
_entity_poly.entity_id
_entity_poly.type
_entity_poly.pdbx_seq_one_letter_code
_entity_poly.pdbx_strand_id
1 'polypeptide(L)'
;MPELPEVQALAERLTDAVGGSDFGAADVLQFSSLKTVTPRASELVGRTLERVGRRGKYLVFELGGPRILVHLSQSGRIDVEDPAKSTKPRGAVVRFRFDDHPSLLVKEFGRERKAGWWVLAECDEGPLGKLGPEPDSAEFERFVLEGDDGRRVHTILRDQRTVAGIGRGYSDDILHRAKLSPYESLRSLERDKRAALLEAVGGVLSEALEAERRRSGGLPTKIGDHFTVHGRYGQPCPVCGDDLRRVSYESHEVTYCPTCQTGGKVLADRRLSRLIR
;
A
#
# COMPACT_ATOMS: atom_id res chain seq x y z
N MET A 1 -4.83 1.60 -5.17
CA MET A 1 -3.44 1.06 -5.04
C MET A 1 -3.46 0.18 -3.81
N PRO A 2 -2.96 -1.05 -3.88
CA PRO A 2 -2.80 -1.86 -2.67
C PRO A 2 -1.92 -1.14 -1.66
N GLU A 3 -2.30 -1.17 -0.40
CA GLU A 3 -1.57 -0.58 0.71
C GLU A 3 -1.06 -1.70 1.64
N LEU A 4 -0.55 -1.39 2.80
CA LEU A 4 0.09 -2.37 3.69
C LEU A 4 -0.75 -3.64 3.93
N PRO A 5 -2.03 -3.56 4.35
CA PRO A 5 -2.81 -4.77 4.65
C PRO A 5 -2.98 -5.71 3.46
N GLU A 6 -3.31 -5.15 2.29
CA GLU A 6 -3.50 -5.95 1.08
C GLU A 6 -2.19 -6.58 0.59
N VAL A 7 -1.07 -5.83 0.68
CA VAL A 7 0.24 -6.35 0.24
C VAL A 7 0.75 -7.42 1.21
N GLN A 8 0.50 -7.26 2.52
CA GLN A 8 0.88 -8.25 3.54
C GLN A 8 0.11 -9.56 3.36
N ALA A 9 -1.22 -9.49 3.27
CA ALA A 9 -2.04 -10.68 3.06
C ALA A 9 -1.72 -11.39 1.72
N LEU A 10 -1.37 -10.61 0.68
CA LEU A 10 -0.92 -11.17 -0.59
C LEU A 10 0.43 -11.86 -0.45
N ALA A 11 1.39 -11.27 0.25
CA ALA A 11 2.70 -11.87 0.50
C ALA A 11 2.59 -13.24 1.19
N GLU A 12 1.72 -13.34 2.20
CA GLU A 12 1.43 -14.60 2.91
C GLU A 12 0.88 -15.67 1.95
N ARG A 13 -0.12 -15.34 1.14
CA ARG A 13 -0.70 -16.27 0.15
C ARG A 13 0.31 -16.70 -0.92
N LEU A 14 1.20 -15.80 -1.34
CA LEU A 14 2.22 -16.14 -2.32
C LEU A 14 3.28 -17.06 -1.72
N THR A 15 3.61 -16.89 -0.43
CA THR A 15 4.48 -17.81 0.30
C THR A 15 3.85 -19.20 0.37
N ASP A 16 2.56 -19.29 0.69
CA ASP A 16 1.83 -20.57 0.73
C ASP A 16 1.79 -21.27 -0.65
N ALA A 17 1.74 -20.47 -1.73
CA ALA A 17 1.64 -21.01 -3.08
C ALA A 17 2.97 -21.49 -3.67
N VAL A 18 4.08 -20.79 -3.42
CA VAL A 18 5.37 -21.03 -4.09
C VAL A 18 6.57 -20.98 -3.14
N GLY A 19 6.38 -20.84 -1.83
CA GLY A 19 7.47 -20.91 -0.87
C GLY A 19 8.12 -22.31 -0.84
N GLY A 20 9.44 -22.36 -0.72
CA GLY A 20 10.23 -23.59 -0.76
C GLY A 20 10.52 -24.12 -2.16
N SER A 21 10.01 -23.48 -3.23
CA SER A 21 10.28 -23.88 -4.62
C SER A 21 11.49 -23.17 -5.21
N ASP A 22 12.14 -23.81 -6.18
CA ASP A 22 13.27 -23.19 -6.87
C ASP A 22 12.82 -22.25 -7.99
N PHE A 23 13.45 -21.10 -8.06
CA PHE A 23 13.18 -20.10 -9.07
C PHE A 23 13.70 -20.57 -10.44
N GLY A 24 12.79 -20.80 -11.39
CA GLY A 24 13.11 -21.30 -12.72
C GLY A 24 13.37 -20.19 -13.74
N ALA A 25 12.53 -19.16 -13.80
CA ALA A 25 12.70 -18.08 -14.78
C ALA A 25 11.86 -16.84 -14.45
N ALA A 26 12.19 -15.70 -15.08
CA ALA A 26 11.34 -14.54 -15.22
C ALA A 26 11.06 -14.25 -16.71
N ASP A 27 9.82 -14.47 -17.16
CA ASP A 27 9.37 -14.04 -18.49
C ASP A 27 9.08 -12.55 -18.44
N VAL A 28 9.94 -11.71 -19.00
CA VAL A 28 9.75 -10.26 -19.06
C VAL A 28 8.72 -9.95 -20.16
N LEU A 29 7.48 -9.70 -19.77
CA LEU A 29 6.36 -9.47 -20.69
C LEU A 29 6.16 -7.98 -21.03
N GLN A 30 6.63 -7.08 -20.16
CA GLN A 30 6.70 -5.64 -20.39
C GLN A 30 8.11 -5.16 -20.00
N PHE A 31 8.93 -4.82 -20.97
CA PHE A 31 10.34 -4.47 -20.73
C PHE A 31 10.53 -3.28 -19.78
N SER A 32 9.73 -2.23 -19.93
CA SER A 32 9.81 -1.02 -19.07
C SER A 32 9.47 -1.25 -17.60
N SER A 33 8.94 -2.42 -17.24
CA SER A 33 8.60 -2.78 -15.86
C SER A 33 9.81 -3.24 -15.04
N LEU A 34 10.84 -3.82 -15.68
CA LEU A 34 12.10 -4.16 -15.03
C LEU A 34 12.91 -2.88 -14.80
N LYS A 35 13.31 -2.64 -13.55
CA LYS A 35 13.96 -1.37 -13.13
C LYS A 35 15.43 -1.51 -12.84
N THR A 36 15.97 -2.73 -12.87
CA THR A 36 17.40 -3.02 -12.66
C THR A 36 17.97 -3.74 -13.89
N VAL A 37 19.25 -3.57 -14.13
CA VAL A 37 19.98 -4.24 -15.21
C VAL A 37 20.86 -5.36 -14.64
N THR A 38 21.38 -5.14 -13.44
CA THR A 38 22.27 -6.06 -12.71
C THR A 38 21.83 -6.09 -11.24
N PRO A 39 21.75 -7.29 -10.62
CA PRO A 39 21.91 -8.61 -11.25
C PRO A 39 20.79 -8.93 -12.23
N ARG A 40 21.01 -9.88 -13.15
CA ARG A 40 19.97 -10.37 -14.06
C ARG A 40 19.09 -11.40 -13.36
N ALA A 41 17.82 -11.48 -13.73
CA ALA A 41 16.92 -12.50 -13.17
C ALA A 41 17.41 -13.93 -13.44
N SER A 42 18.12 -14.15 -14.55
CA SER A 42 18.74 -15.45 -14.87
C SER A 42 19.83 -15.90 -13.88
N GLU A 43 20.43 -14.98 -13.12
CA GLU A 43 21.40 -15.30 -12.08
C GLU A 43 20.75 -15.88 -10.80
N LEU A 44 19.43 -15.80 -10.71
CA LEU A 44 18.64 -16.33 -9.61
C LEU A 44 18.09 -17.74 -9.87
N VAL A 45 18.23 -18.25 -11.09
CA VAL A 45 17.74 -19.61 -11.46
C VAL A 45 18.37 -20.68 -10.58
N GLY A 46 17.53 -21.60 -10.09
CA GLY A 46 17.94 -22.65 -9.15
C GLY A 46 18.08 -22.20 -7.69
N ARG A 47 17.80 -20.94 -7.36
CA ARG A 47 17.74 -20.50 -5.97
C ARG A 47 16.37 -20.77 -5.38
N THR A 48 16.34 -21.32 -4.19
CA THR A 48 15.10 -21.60 -3.47
C THR A 48 14.48 -20.30 -2.97
N LEU A 49 13.18 -20.10 -3.26
CA LEU A 49 12.38 -19.03 -2.68
C LEU A 49 12.05 -19.36 -1.23
N GLU A 50 12.70 -18.71 -0.28
CA GLU A 50 12.47 -18.94 1.14
C GLU A 50 11.06 -18.48 1.55
N ARG A 51 10.70 -17.27 1.15
CA ARG A 51 9.37 -16.68 1.40
C ARG A 51 9.13 -15.45 0.52
N VAL A 52 7.88 -15.03 0.48
CA VAL A 52 7.49 -13.70 -0.01
C VAL A 52 7.15 -12.82 1.20
N GLY A 53 7.97 -11.83 1.46
CA GLY A 53 7.76 -10.84 2.50
C GLY A 53 7.17 -9.53 1.96
N ARG A 54 7.07 -8.53 2.84
CA ARG A 54 6.62 -7.17 2.53
C ARG A 54 7.51 -6.11 3.16
N ARG A 55 7.74 -5.00 2.45
CA ARG A 55 8.30 -3.77 3.01
C ARG A 55 7.54 -2.57 2.41
N GLY A 56 6.87 -1.79 3.25
CA GLY A 56 5.96 -0.75 2.76
C GLY A 56 4.89 -1.33 1.83
N LYS A 57 4.86 -0.92 0.57
CA LYS A 57 3.95 -1.43 -0.47
C LYS A 57 4.63 -2.32 -1.50
N TYR A 58 5.82 -2.81 -1.17
CA TYR A 58 6.59 -3.74 -2.00
C TYR A 58 6.42 -5.18 -1.49
N LEU A 59 6.23 -6.11 -2.41
CA LEU A 59 6.45 -7.52 -2.17
C LEU A 59 7.95 -7.79 -2.29
N VAL A 60 8.49 -8.64 -1.43
CA VAL A 60 9.91 -9.00 -1.36
C VAL A 60 10.02 -10.52 -1.46
N PHE A 61 10.49 -11.00 -2.59
CA PHE A 61 10.77 -12.43 -2.82
C PHE A 61 12.21 -12.69 -2.35
N GLU A 62 12.38 -13.44 -1.28
CA GLU A 62 13.67 -13.74 -0.65
C GLU A 62 14.24 -15.05 -1.19
N LEU A 63 15.42 -14.99 -1.81
CA LEU A 63 16.06 -16.08 -2.58
C LEU A 63 17.45 -16.41 -2.03
N GLY A 64 17.58 -16.51 -0.71
CA GLY A 64 18.84 -16.87 -0.06
C GLY A 64 19.95 -15.82 -0.29
N GLY A 65 19.65 -14.55 0.02
CA GLY A 65 20.53 -13.40 -0.13
C GLY A 65 20.01 -12.40 -1.18
N PRO A 66 20.11 -12.66 -2.49
CA PRO A 66 19.48 -11.81 -3.49
C PRO A 66 17.96 -11.89 -3.41
N ARG A 67 17.27 -10.84 -3.93
CA ARG A 67 15.82 -10.73 -3.82
C ARG A 67 15.19 -10.10 -5.06
N ILE A 68 13.91 -10.44 -5.30
CA ILE A 68 13.09 -9.76 -6.28
C ILE A 68 12.10 -8.87 -5.55
N LEU A 69 12.02 -7.60 -5.93
CA LEU A 69 10.97 -6.70 -5.46
C LEU A 69 9.89 -6.55 -6.51
N VAL A 70 8.63 -6.45 -6.07
CA VAL A 70 7.50 -6.13 -6.94
C VAL A 70 6.68 -5.02 -6.30
N HIS A 71 6.44 -3.94 -7.05
CA HIS A 71 5.53 -2.86 -6.69
C HIS A 71 4.35 -2.84 -7.64
N LEU A 72 3.15 -3.09 -7.11
CA LEU A 72 1.93 -3.26 -7.89
C LEU A 72 1.33 -1.95 -8.41
N SER A 73 1.79 -0.80 -7.91
CA SER A 73 1.24 0.51 -8.26
C SER A 73 -0.27 0.59 -7.99
N GLN A 74 -1.05 1.29 -8.83
CA GLN A 74 -2.47 1.53 -8.58
C GLN A 74 -3.37 0.35 -8.95
N SER A 75 -3.04 -0.33 -10.03
CA SER A 75 -3.91 -1.34 -10.65
C SER A 75 -3.23 -2.69 -10.91
N GLY A 76 -2.03 -2.88 -10.33
CA GLY A 76 -1.33 -4.15 -10.41
C GLY A 76 -2.03 -5.26 -9.64
N ARG A 77 -1.94 -6.48 -10.17
CA ARG A 77 -2.47 -7.72 -9.59
C ARG A 77 -1.45 -8.83 -9.80
N ILE A 78 -1.50 -9.85 -8.98
CA ILE A 78 -0.76 -11.09 -9.18
C ILE A 78 -1.77 -12.23 -9.24
N ASP A 79 -1.70 -13.00 -10.32
CA ASP A 79 -2.45 -14.24 -10.46
C ASP A 79 -1.49 -15.43 -10.20
N VAL A 80 -1.97 -16.41 -9.48
CA VAL A 80 -1.35 -17.73 -9.39
C VAL A 80 -1.87 -18.55 -10.57
N GLU A 81 -0.98 -18.99 -11.45
CA GLU A 81 -1.32 -19.80 -12.64
C GLU A 81 -0.91 -21.25 -12.40
N ASP A 82 -1.90 -22.11 -12.15
CA ASP A 82 -1.76 -23.55 -11.99
C ASP A 82 -2.70 -24.26 -12.99
N PRO A 83 -2.18 -25.02 -13.99
CA PRO A 83 -0.76 -25.10 -14.37
C PRO A 83 -0.20 -23.81 -14.94
N ALA A 84 1.14 -23.67 -14.93
CA ALA A 84 1.84 -22.53 -15.49
C ALA A 84 1.53 -22.33 -16.98
N LYS A 85 1.18 -21.10 -17.40
CA LYS A 85 0.79 -20.77 -18.76
C LYS A 85 1.96 -20.18 -19.55
N SER A 86 1.93 -20.32 -20.89
CA SER A 86 2.90 -19.71 -21.80
C SER A 86 2.38 -18.46 -22.51
N THR A 87 1.04 -18.22 -22.48
CA THR A 87 0.42 -17.11 -23.18
C THR A 87 0.72 -15.76 -22.54
N LYS A 88 0.76 -14.69 -23.33
CA LYS A 88 0.88 -13.31 -22.86
C LYS A 88 -0.50 -12.64 -22.84
N PRO A 89 -1.20 -12.60 -21.69
CA PRO A 89 -2.49 -11.93 -21.60
C PRO A 89 -2.33 -10.40 -21.62
N ARG A 90 -3.44 -9.70 -21.87
CA ARG A 90 -3.47 -8.22 -21.82
C ARG A 90 -3.06 -7.73 -20.42
N GLY A 91 -2.20 -6.73 -20.41
CA GLY A 91 -1.73 -6.12 -19.16
C GLY A 91 -0.62 -6.91 -18.44
N ALA A 92 -0.14 -8.01 -19.03
CA ALA A 92 0.96 -8.80 -18.48
C ALA A 92 2.24 -7.95 -18.33
N VAL A 93 2.87 -8.05 -17.18
CA VAL A 93 4.08 -7.31 -16.76
C VAL A 93 5.28 -8.24 -16.73
N VAL A 94 5.24 -9.26 -15.90
CA VAL A 94 6.25 -10.30 -15.75
C VAL A 94 5.59 -11.58 -15.24
N ARG A 95 6.10 -12.74 -15.68
CA ARG A 95 5.75 -14.03 -15.10
C ARG A 95 6.96 -14.63 -14.43
N PHE A 96 6.85 -14.95 -13.15
CA PHE A 96 7.85 -15.71 -12.42
C PHE A 96 7.47 -17.18 -12.46
N ARG A 97 8.43 -18.03 -12.86
CA ARG A 97 8.28 -19.47 -12.94
C ARG A 97 9.06 -20.13 -11.82
N PHE A 98 8.47 -21.17 -11.26
CA PHE A 98 9.06 -21.98 -10.22
C PHE A 98 8.99 -23.45 -10.65
N ASP A 99 10.02 -24.22 -10.33
CA ASP A 99 10.09 -25.62 -10.72
C ASP A 99 9.04 -26.43 -9.94
N ASP A 100 8.26 -27.26 -10.66
CA ASP A 100 7.19 -28.10 -10.12
C ASP A 100 6.10 -27.39 -9.30
N HIS A 101 5.99 -26.04 -9.45
CA HIS A 101 5.03 -25.20 -8.76
C HIS A 101 4.27 -24.26 -9.72
N PRO A 102 3.16 -23.65 -9.26
CA PRO A 102 2.47 -22.63 -10.03
C PRO A 102 3.39 -21.48 -10.44
N SER A 103 3.10 -20.84 -11.56
CA SER A 103 3.74 -19.56 -11.91
C SER A 103 2.96 -18.37 -11.35
N LEU A 104 3.66 -17.26 -11.15
CA LEU A 104 3.06 -16.01 -10.69
C LEU A 104 3.07 -14.99 -11.81
N LEU A 105 1.89 -14.58 -12.27
CA LEU A 105 1.74 -13.59 -13.32
C LEU A 105 1.38 -12.21 -12.73
N VAL A 106 2.31 -11.27 -12.80
CA VAL A 106 2.04 -9.86 -12.49
C VAL A 106 1.34 -9.20 -13.67
N LYS A 107 0.20 -8.55 -13.43
CA LYS A 107 -0.61 -7.82 -14.43
C LYS A 107 -0.91 -6.41 -13.96
N GLU A 108 -1.08 -5.47 -14.89
CA GLU A 108 -1.53 -4.12 -14.60
C GLU A 108 -2.58 -3.66 -15.63
N PHE A 109 -3.72 -3.19 -15.15
CA PHE A 109 -4.86 -2.79 -15.99
C PHE A 109 -5.08 -1.27 -16.10
N GLY A 110 -4.29 -0.48 -15.39
CA GLY A 110 -4.40 0.98 -15.39
C GLY A 110 -4.00 1.66 -16.70
N ARG A 111 -4.46 2.91 -16.90
CA ARG A 111 -4.00 3.75 -18.01
C ARG A 111 -2.52 4.08 -17.89
N GLU A 112 -2.06 4.36 -16.69
CA GLU A 112 -0.65 4.57 -16.38
C GLU A 112 -0.05 3.26 -15.89
N ARG A 113 0.81 2.66 -16.70
CA ARG A 113 1.51 1.42 -16.37
C ARG A 113 2.75 1.73 -15.54
N LYS A 114 2.58 1.71 -14.22
CA LYS A 114 3.63 2.05 -13.24
C LYS A 114 4.05 0.87 -12.36
N ALA A 115 3.46 -0.31 -12.54
CA ALA A 115 3.94 -1.51 -11.89
C ALA A 115 5.39 -1.74 -12.27
N GLY A 116 6.22 -2.08 -11.30
CA GLY A 116 7.65 -2.28 -11.50
C GLY A 116 8.17 -3.44 -10.67
N TRP A 117 9.25 -4.02 -11.13
CA TRP A 117 9.99 -5.04 -10.41
C TRP A 117 11.49 -4.83 -10.55
N TRP A 118 12.22 -5.30 -9.55
CA TRP A 118 13.67 -5.14 -9.42
C TRP A 118 14.28 -6.49 -9.07
N VAL A 119 15.48 -6.75 -9.55
CA VAL A 119 16.35 -7.80 -9.05
C VAL A 119 17.45 -7.11 -8.28
N LEU A 120 17.64 -7.47 -7.02
CA LEU A 120 18.60 -6.84 -6.12
C LEU A 120 19.61 -7.88 -5.62
N ALA A 121 20.88 -7.47 -5.52
CA ALA A 121 21.89 -8.23 -4.81
C ALA A 121 21.58 -8.25 -3.30
N GLU A 122 22.25 -9.11 -2.55
CA GLU A 122 22.01 -9.33 -1.12
C GLU A 122 22.00 -8.06 -0.27
N CYS A 123 22.96 -7.18 -0.47
CA CYS A 123 23.11 -5.94 0.31
C CYS A 123 22.48 -4.70 -0.36
N ASP A 124 21.88 -4.86 -1.54
CA ASP A 124 21.26 -3.74 -2.25
C ASP A 124 19.83 -3.52 -1.77
N GLU A 125 19.56 -2.36 -1.21
CA GLU A 125 18.20 -1.99 -0.77
C GLU A 125 17.33 -1.45 -1.91
N GLY A 126 17.92 -0.98 -2.99
CA GLY A 126 17.21 -0.42 -4.12
C GLY A 126 16.19 0.66 -3.70
N PRO A 127 14.92 0.55 -4.11
CA PRO A 127 13.89 1.51 -3.71
C PRO A 127 13.50 1.43 -2.23
N LEU A 128 13.82 0.33 -1.51
CA LEU A 128 13.47 0.16 -0.10
C LEU A 128 14.24 1.10 0.80
N GLY A 129 15.51 1.44 0.46
CA GLY A 129 16.34 2.36 1.22
C GLY A 129 15.82 3.80 1.31
N LYS A 130 14.75 4.12 0.55
CA LYS A 130 14.07 5.43 0.60
C LYS A 130 12.81 5.41 1.45
N LEU A 131 12.43 4.26 2.00
CA LEU A 131 11.23 4.13 2.80
C LEU A 131 11.50 4.51 4.25
N GLY A 132 10.59 5.25 4.84
CA GLY A 132 10.53 5.48 6.28
C GLY A 132 10.21 4.22 7.07
N PRO A 133 10.11 4.29 8.40
CA PRO A 133 9.78 3.18 9.26
C PRO A 133 8.42 2.55 8.93
N GLU A 134 8.21 1.32 9.37
CA GLU A 134 6.88 0.69 9.34
C GLU A 134 5.97 1.34 10.40
N PRO A 135 4.64 1.33 10.20
CA PRO A 135 3.69 1.99 11.10
C PRO A 135 3.66 1.46 12.54
N ASP A 136 4.11 0.22 12.74
CA ASP A 136 4.17 -0.49 14.03
C ASP A 136 5.55 -0.40 14.70
N SER A 137 6.49 0.36 14.12
CA SER A 137 7.84 0.49 14.65
C SER A 137 7.96 1.53 15.77
N ALA A 138 8.86 1.30 16.71
CA ALA A 138 9.19 2.27 17.77
C ALA A 138 9.72 3.61 17.21
N GLU A 139 10.30 3.59 16.00
CA GLU A 139 10.77 4.80 15.32
C GLU A 139 9.58 5.69 14.91
N PHE A 140 8.54 5.11 14.31
CA PHE A 140 7.33 5.84 13.93
C PHE A 140 6.55 6.31 15.17
N GLU A 141 6.45 5.47 16.21
CA GLU A 141 5.84 5.85 17.48
C GLU A 141 6.50 7.09 18.07
N ARG A 142 7.83 7.07 18.16
CA ARG A 142 8.61 8.23 18.66
C ARG A 142 8.41 9.46 17.80
N PHE A 143 8.42 9.31 16.46
CA PHE A 143 8.15 10.40 15.54
C PHE A 143 6.79 11.06 15.80
N VAL A 144 5.74 10.26 16.04
CA VAL A 144 4.39 10.79 16.30
C VAL A 144 4.31 11.44 17.68
N LEU A 145 4.87 10.81 18.73
CA LEU A 145 4.76 11.30 20.11
C LEU A 145 5.61 12.54 20.37
N GLU A 146 6.84 12.59 19.82
CA GLU A 146 7.85 13.60 20.16
C GLU A 146 8.15 14.56 19.00
N GLY A 147 7.73 14.23 17.76
CA GLY A 147 8.08 15.01 16.58
C GLY A 147 7.46 16.42 16.56
N ASP A 148 8.22 17.37 16.03
CA ASP A 148 7.80 18.76 15.81
C ASP A 148 7.63 19.04 14.30
N ASP A 149 6.72 18.30 13.66
CA ASP A 149 6.47 18.39 12.22
C ASP A 149 5.26 19.28 11.93
N GLY A 150 5.46 20.36 11.19
CA GLY A 150 4.39 21.28 10.79
C GLY A 150 3.53 20.78 9.64
N ARG A 151 3.87 19.64 9.00
CA ARG A 151 3.04 19.05 7.95
C ARG A 151 1.72 18.54 8.52
N ARG A 152 0.70 18.52 7.68
CA ARG A 152 -0.60 17.95 8.02
C ARG A 152 -0.49 16.45 8.23
N VAL A 153 -1.21 15.91 9.21
CA VAL A 153 -1.16 14.48 9.55
C VAL A 153 -1.47 13.59 8.35
N HIS A 154 -2.48 13.94 7.52
CA HIS A 154 -2.77 13.15 6.31
C HIS A 154 -1.60 13.12 5.31
N THR A 155 -0.81 14.19 5.23
CA THR A 155 0.39 14.24 4.36
C THR A 155 1.50 13.35 4.92
N ILE A 156 1.71 13.38 6.24
CA ILE A 156 2.67 12.54 6.95
C ILE A 156 2.35 11.06 6.73
N LEU A 157 1.10 10.65 6.99
CA LEU A 157 0.67 9.25 6.85
C LEU A 157 0.85 8.70 5.43
N ARG A 158 0.78 9.54 4.41
CA ARG A 158 0.89 9.13 3.01
C ARG A 158 2.30 9.22 2.43
N ASP A 159 3.18 9.95 3.09
CA ASP A 159 4.57 10.07 2.66
C ASP A 159 5.36 8.82 3.03
N GLN A 160 5.65 8.00 2.03
CA GLN A 160 6.36 6.73 2.21
C GLN A 160 7.78 6.88 2.78
N ARG A 161 8.34 8.10 2.79
CA ARG A 161 9.62 8.41 3.44
C ARG A 161 9.47 8.68 4.93
N THR A 162 8.27 9.03 5.37
CA THR A 162 7.96 9.29 6.78
C THR A 162 7.41 8.05 7.46
N VAL A 163 6.47 7.34 6.81
CA VAL A 163 5.96 6.05 7.24
C VAL A 163 5.59 5.21 6.01
N ALA A 164 6.09 3.98 5.97
CA ALA A 164 5.89 3.11 4.83
C ALA A 164 4.56 2.34 4.92
N GLY A 165 3.93 2.08 3.79
CA GLY A 165 2.77 1.19 3.70
C GLY A 165 1.40 1.86 3.73
N ILE A 166 1.23 2.99 4.39
CA ILE A 166 -0.05 3.73 4.43
C ILE A 166 -0.22 4.55 3.14
N GLY A 167 -1.44 4.59 2.60
CA GLY A 167 -1.77 5.39 1.44
C GLY A 167 -2.99 6.28 1.67
N ARG A 168 -3.74 6.56 0.60
CA ARG A 168 -4.89 7.47 0.68
C ARG A 168 -6.07 6.85 1.43
N GLY A 169 -6.32 5.57 1.19
CA GLY A 169 -7.49 4.89 1.77
C GLY A 169 -7.38 4.83 3.28
N TYR A 170 -6.32 4.23 3.76
CA TYR A 170 -6.15 4.11 5.21
C TYR A 170 -5.84 5.43 5.91
N SER A 171 -5.23 6.41 5.24
CA SER A 171 -5.07 7.73 5.89
C SER A 171 -6.39 8.42 6.20
N ASP A 172 -7.42 8.30 5.34
CA ASP A 172 -8.74 8.86 5.60
C ASP A 172 -9.41 8.12 6.77
N ASP A 173 -9.38 6.79 6.77
CA ASP A 173 -9.98 5.96 7.81
C ASP A 173 -9.28 6.13 9.17
N ILE A 174 -7.95 6.24 9.19
CA ILE A 174 -7.17 6.53 10.40
C ILE A 174 -7.54 7.89 10.98
N LEU A 175 -7.58 8.95 10.16
CA LEU A 175 -7.98 10.28 10.63
C LEU A 175 -9.41 10.32 11.15
N HIS A 176 -10.32 9.58 10.52
CA HIS A 176 -11.69 9.45 10.97
C HIS A 176 -11.78 8.76 12.34
N ARG A 177 -11.09 7.63 12.53
CA ARG A 177 -11.03 6.89 13.80
C ARG A 177 -10.41 7.72 14.91
N ALA A 178 -9.32 8.43 14.63
CA ALA A 178 -8.65 9.33 15.57
C ALA A 178 -9.42 10.63 15.81
N LYS A 179 -10.53 10.87 15.12
CA LYS A 179 -11.32 12.13 15.17
C LYS A 179 -10.48 13.38 14.88
N LEU A 180 -9.51 13.26 13.97
CA LEU A 180 -8.61 14.34 13.59
C LEU A 180 -9.05 15.01 12.31
N SER A 181 -9.03 16.35 12.30
CA SER A 181 -9.29 17.11 11.09
C SER A 181 -8.24 16.82 10.01
N PRO A 182 -8.62 16.70 8.72
CA PRO A 182 -7.64 16.64 7.63
C PRO A 182 -6.64 17.79 7.59
N TYR A 183 -6.93 18.89 8.28
CA TYR A 183 -6.10 20.11 8.27
C TYR A 183 -5.21 20.23 9.52
N GLU A 184 -5.36 19.39 10.52
CA GLU A 184 -4.46 19.41 11.68
C GLU A 184 -3.04 19.01 11.31
N SER A 185 -2.07 19.74 11.85
CA SER A 185 -0.64 19.39 11.71
C SER A 185 -0.18 18.57 12.90
N LEU A 186 0.85 17.76 12.74
CA LEU A 186 1.40 16.97 13.85
C LEU A 186 1.84 17.88 15.01
N ARG A 187 2.49 18.99 14.70
CA ARG A 187 2.93 20.00 15.69
C ARG A 187 1.79 20.52 16.56
N SER A 188 0.60 20.70 15.97
CA SER A 188 -0.57 21.25 16.69
C SER A 188 -1.31 20.20 17.53
N LEU A 189 -0.95 18.92 17.45
CA LEU A 189 -1.60 17.88 18.21
C LEU A 189 -1.10 17.85 19.67
N GLU A 190 -2.03 17.89 20.60
CA GLU A 190 -1.78 17.59 22.00
C GLU A 190 -1.44 16.11 22.19
N ARG A 191 -0.83 15.77 23.32
CA ARG A 191 -0.33 14.41 23.61
C ARG A 191 -1.42 13.34 23.46
N ASP A 192 -2.61 13.59 23.96
CA ASP A 192 -3.73 12.62 23.91
C ASP A 192 -4.17 12.36 22.46
N LYS A 193 -4.19 13.39 21.62
CA LYS A 193 -4.48 13.25 20.18
C LYS A 193 -3.38 12.49 19.42
N ARG A 194 -2.12 12.64 19.82
CA ARG A 194 -1.00 11.87 19.24
C ARG A 194 -1.12 10.39 19.62
N ALA A 195 -1.47 10.08 20.87
CA ALA A 195 -1.72 8.71 21.33
C ALA A 195 -2.93 8.10 20.58
N ALA A 196 -4.04 8.84 20.46
CA ALA A 196 -5.21 8.40 19.67
C ALA A 196 -4.90 8.17 18.19
N LEU A 197 -3.98 8.96 17.61
CA LEU A 197 -3.51 8.74 16.22
C LEU A 197 -2.77 7.41 16.11
N LEU A 198 -1.86 7.07 17.01
CA LEU A 198 -1.14 5.80 17.01
C LEU A 198 -2.07 4.61 17.21
N GLU A 199 -3.00 4.70 18.15
CA GLU A 199 -4.03 3.67 18.36
C GLU A 199 -4.87 3.47 17.11
N ALA A 200 -5.28 4.56 16.44
CA ALA A 200 -6.04 4.48 15.19
C ALA A 200 -5.22 3.85 14.06
N VAL A 201 -3.92 4.17 13.95
CA VAL A 201 -3.02 3.55 12.96
C VAL A 201 -2.96 2.04 13.17
N GLY A 202 -2.65 1.59 14.37
CA GLY A 202 -2.57 0.17 14.71
C GLY A 202 -3.90 -0.55 14.48
N GLY A 203 -5.01 -0.01 15.02
CA GLY A 203 -6.33 -0.62 14.93
C GLY A 203 -6.86 -0.73 13.50
N VAL A 204 -6.78 0.35 12.70
CA VAL A 204 -7.26 0.35 11.31
C VAL A 204 -6.47 -0.65 10.44
N LEU A 205 -5.15 -0.65 10.56
CA LEU A 205 -4.30 -1.53 9.75
C LEU A 205 -4.44 -3.00 10.15
N SER A 206 -4.55 -3.29 11.45
CA SER A 206 -4.74 -4.66 11.95
C SER A 206 -6.10 -5.24 11.51
N GLU A 207 -7.19 -4.50 11.71
CA GLU A 207 -8.53 -4.93 11.29
C GLU A 207 -8.62 -5.14 9.78
N ALA A 208 -7.99 -4.25 8.99
CA ALA A 208 -7.92 -4.39 7.55
C ALA A 208 -7.13 -5.63 7.12
N LEU A 209 -5.99 -5.90 7.76
CA LEU A 209 -5.19 -7.09 7.50
C LEU A 209 -5.96 -8.37 7.80
N GLU A 210 -6.64 -8.44 8.93
CA GLU A 210 -7.48 -9.58 9.28
C GLU A 210 -8.65 -9.78 8.28
N ALA A 211 -9.24 -8.69 7.79
CA ALA A 211 -10.25 -8.76 6.74
C ALA A 211 -9.68 -9.30 5.42
N GLU A 212 -8.48 -8.85 5.04
CA GLU A 212 -7.79 -9.33 3.83
C GLU A 212 -7.37 -10.80 3.95
N ARG A 213 -6.91 -11.26 5.12
CA ARG A 213 -6.58 -12.67 5.38
C ARG A 213 -7.78 -13.59 5.23
N ARG A 214 -8.97 -13.15 5.68
CA ARG A 214 -10.23 -13.91 5.53
C ARG A 214 -10.78 -13.93 4.10
N ARG A 215 -10.30 -13.04 3.24
CA ARG A 215 -10.77 -12.99 1.85
C ARG A 215 -10.18 -14.14 1.04
N SER A 216 -11.01 -14.84 0.30
CA SER A 216 -10.59 -15.81 -0.72
C SER A 216 -10.26 -15.11 -2.04
N GLY A 217 -9.24 -15.60 -2.75
CA GLY A 217 -8.83 -15.09 -4.05
C GLY A 217 -7.79 -13.96 -3.99
N GLY A 218 -7.50 -13.37 -5.13
CA GLY A 218 -6.52 -12.29 -5.27
C GLY A 218 -7.00 -10.93 -4.78
N LEU A 219 -6.25 -9.88 -5.08
CA LEU A 219 -6.64 -8.51 -4.76
C LEU A 219 -7.98 -8.14 -5.43
N PRO A 220 -8.85 -7.38 -4.74
CA PRO A 220 -10.15 -7.00 -5.28
C PRO A 220 -10.01 -6.19 -6.58
N THR A 221 -10.92 -6.40 -7.51
CA THR A 221 -10.96 -5.65 -8.77
C THR A 221 -11.38 -4.19 -8.56
N LYS A 222 -12.19 -3.93 -7.53
CA LYS A 222 -12.52 -2.58 -7.06
C LYS A 222 -11.92 -2.37 -5.67
N ILE A 223 -11.13 -1.34 -5.54
CA ILE A 223 -10.64 -0.86 -4.25
C ILE A 223 -11.72 0.10 -3.72
N GLY A 224 -12.20 -0.12 -2.50
CA GLY A 224 -13.10 0.84 -1.86
C GLY A 224 -14.20 0.28 -1.00
N ASP A 225 -14.69 -0.94 -1.25
CA ASP A 225 -15.81 -1.49 -0.49
C ASP A 225 -15.48 -1.83 0.98
N HIS A 226 -14.19 -1.96 1.31
CA HIS A 226 -13.70 -2.27 2.64
C HIS A 226 -13.32 -1.03 3.48
N PHE A 227 -13.20 0.14 2.87
CA PHE A 227 -12.89 1.36 3.62
C PHE A 227 -14.09 1.88 4.40
N THR A 228 -13.82 2.46 5.57
CA THR A 228 -14.84 3.01 6.47
C THR A 228 -15.40 4.32 5.93
N VAL A 229 -14.56 5.24 5.50
CA VAL A 229 -14.95 6.56 4.97
C VAL A 229 -14.32 6.90 3.63
N HIS A 230 -13.15 6.33 3.28
CA HIS A 230 -12.47 6.66 2.04
C HIS A 230 -13.34 6.37 0.80
N GLY A 231 -13.49 7.37 -0.07
CA GLY A 231 -14.28 7.27 -1.30
C GLY A 231 -15.80 7.26 -1.10
N ARG A 232 -16.29 7.45 0.13
CA ARG A 232 -17.73 7.43 0.47
C ARG A 232 -18.35 8.82 0.60
N TYR A 233 -17.83 9.81 -0.12
CA TYR A 233 -18.40 11.14 -0.15
C TYR A 233 -19.91 11.14 -0.42
N GLY A 234 -20.67 11.90 0.37
CA GLY A 234 -22.12 11.99 0.29
C GLY A 234 -22.90 10.82 0.89
N GLN A 235 -22.21 9.82 1.44
CA GLN A 235 -22.83 8.74 2.20
C GLN A 235 -22.86 9.09 3.71
N PRO A 236 -23.76 8.48 4.48
CA PRO A 236 -23.80 8.70 5.92
C PRO A 236 -22.53 8.16 6.62
N CYS A 237 -22.03 8.92 7.57
CA CYS A 237 -20.95 8.51 8.44
C CYS A 237 -21.38 7.30 9.27
N PRO A 238 -20.62 6.19 9.33
CA PRO A 238 -20.99 4.99 10.06
C PRO A 238 -21.01 5.17 11.59
N VAL A 239 -20.46 6.28 12.10
CA VAL A 239 -20.41 6.57 13.54
C VAL A 239 -21.53 7.51 13.99
N CYS A 240 -21.79 8.61 13.25
CA CYS A 240 -22.74 9.63 13.69
C CYS A 240 -23.90 9.90 12.72
N GLY A 241 -23.90 9.28 11.53
CA GLY A 241 -24.95 9.43 10.52
C GLY A 241 -24.88 10.71 9.68
N ASP A 242 -24.00 11.69 10.02
CA ASP A 242 -23.81 12.90 9.22
C ASP A 242 -23.21 12.61 7.85
N ASP A 243 -23.47 13.45 6.86
CA ASP A 243 -22.95 13.28 5.52
C ASP A 243 -21.44 13.39 5.46
N LEU A 244 -20.77 12.37 4.94
CA LEU A 244 -19.34 12.41 4.66
C LEU A 244 -19.04 13.48 3.60
N ARG A 245 -18.08 14.33 3.90
CA ARG A 245 -17.60 15.40 3.03
C ARG A 245 -16.22 15.08 2.47
N ARG A 246 -15.80 15.84 1.47
CA ARG A 246 -14.46 15.76 0.91
C ARG A 246 -13.83 17.14 0.79
N VAL A 247 -12.52 17.16 0.89
CA VAL A 247 -11.70 18.33 0.56
C VAL A 247 -10.64 17.93 -0.45
N SER A 248 -10.42 18.81 -1.42
CA SER A 248 -9.33 18.61 -2.39
C SER A 248 -8.07 19.23 -1.85
N TYR A 249 -7.01 18.43 -1.80
CA TYR A 249 -5.70 18.85 -1.39
C TYR A 249 -4.70 18.49 -2.49
N GLU A 250 -4.12 19.50 -3.13
CA GLU A 250 -3.22 19.32 -4.29
C GLU A 250 -3.92 18.52 -5.41
N SER A 251 -3.50 17.30 -5.66
CA SER A 251 -4.01 16.40 -6.72
C SER A 251 -4.92 15.29 -6.20
N HIS A 252 -5.37 15.35 -4.93
CA HIS A 252 -6.16 14.26 -4.34
C HIS A 252 -7.22 14.77 -3.40
N GLU A 253 -8.21 13.92 -3.18
CA GLU A 253 -9.32 14.14 -2.27
C GLU A 253 -9.08 13.40 -0.96
N VAL A 254 -9.49 14.01 0.15
CA VAL A 254 -9.53 13.44 1.50
C VAL A 254 -10.99 13.42 1.92
N THR A 255 -11.49 12.25 2.29
CA THR A 255 -12.87 12.09 2.79
C THR A 255 -12.86 12.22 4.31
N TYR A 256 -13.82 12.94 4.87
CA TYR A 256 -13.92 13.18 6.31
C TYR A 256 -15.38 13.34 6.74
N CYS A 257 -15.64 13.20 8.05
CA CYS A 257 -16.93 13.51 8.67
C CYS A 257 -16.84 14.85 9.40
N PRO A 258 -17.66 15.87 9.06
CA PRO A 258 -17.65 17.16 9.76
C PRO A 258 -17.92 17.02 11.26
N THR A 259 -18.94 16.29 11.63
CA THR A 259 -19.33 16.11 13.04
C THR A 259 -18.24 15.40 13.85
N CYS A 260 -17.69 14.28 13.35
CA CYS A 260 -16.69 13.50 14.10
C CYS A 260 -15.31 14.16 14.18
N GLN A 261 -14.91 14.92 13.13
CA GLN A 261 -13.52 15.34 12.97
C GLN A 261 -13.31 16.86 13.07
N THR A 262 -14.37 17.67 12.90
CA THR A 262 -14.24 19.15 12.85
C THR A 262 -15.30 19.89 13.67
N GLY A 263 -16.00 19.20 14.58
CA GLY A 263 -17.04 19.81 15.42
C GLY A 263 -18.21 20.40 14.63
N GLY A 264 -18.59 19.77 13.53
CA GLY A 264 -19.66 20.21 12.62
C GLY A 264 -19.21 21.23 11.57
N LYS A 265 -17.95 21.69 11.60
CA LYS A 265 -17.46 22.66 10.61
C LYS A 265 -17.17 22.00 9.28
N VAL A 266 -17.85 22.46 8.22
CA VAL A 266 -17.52 22.09 6.84
C VAL A 266 -16.25 22.82 6.41
N LEU A 267 -15.23 22.05 6.02
CA LEU A 267 -13.96 22.60 5.57
C LEU A 267 -14.07 23.17 4.15
N ALA A 268 -13.43 24.31 3.91
CA ALA A 268 -13.40 24.92 2.60
C ALA A 268 -12.61 24.06 1.60
N ASP A 269 -13.25 23.71 0.48
CA ASP A 269 -12.57 23.06 -0.65
C ASP A 269 -11.88 24.12 -1.52
N ARG A 270 -10.56 24.06 -1.63
CA ARG A 270 -9.79 25.03 -2.44
C ARG A 270 -10.10 24.98 -3.94
N ARG A 271 -10.70 23.92 -4.45
CA ARG A 271 -11.16 23.88 -5.85
C ARG A 271 -12.36 24.80 -6.06
N LEU A 272 -13.32 24.79 -5.15
CA LEU A 272 -14.49 25.65 -5.22
C LEU A 272 -14.12 27.13 -5.08
N SER A 273 -13.16 27.47 -4.23
CA SER A 273 -12.71 28.86 -4.03
C SER A 273 -11.99 29.46 -5.24
N ARG A 274 -11.52 28.65 -6.21
CA ARG A 274 -10.94 29.12 -7.48
C ARG A 274 -11.96 29.31 -8.60
N LEU A 275 -13.17 28.73 -8.44
CA LEU A 275 -14.27 28.85 -9.41
C LEU A 275 -15.23 30.01 -9.10
N ILE A 276 -15.09 30.64 -7.93
CA ILE A 276 -15.92 31.75 -7.45
C ILE A 276 -15.16 33.10 -7.54
N ARG A 277 -14.15 33.17 -8.36
CA ARG A 277 -13.46 34.44 -8.69
C ARG A 277 -13.79 34.88 -10.10
#